data_7c73c5189456091eb7d44b3d45fe25bb
#
_entry.id   7c73c5189456091eb7d44b3d45fe25bb
#
_cell.length_a   1.000
_cell.length_b   1.000
_cell.length_c   1.000
_cell.angle_alpha   90.00
_cell.angle_beta   90.00
_cell.angle_gamma   90.00
#
_symmetry.space_group_name_H-M   'P 1'
#
loop_
_entity.id
_entity.type
_entity.pdbx_description
1 polymer ?
#
loop_
_entity_poly.entity_id
_entity_poly.type
_entity_poly.pdbx_seq_one_letter_code
_entity_poly.pdbx_strand_id
1 'polypeptide(L)'
;VYFLAIEGLKHDFVLPEEKAIFKGITDQMKFLYGDQEYFSINIDDPLAEHLDIIAYNEYFGWYYTSFLVDQIGVRESILRKLMFKIMPSITIKSQFNKPIHISEFGAGAKLNYPNKGKIWSEEYQNKVYEHQLAMLKNNSQVQGISPWILKDFRSMMRPLEGVQDYYNRKGLVDERGRKKQAFDTLANFYAEQW
;
A
#
# COMPACT_ATOMS: atom_id res chain seq x y z
N VAL A 1 14.06 16.60 4.64
CA VAL A 1 13.32 16.24 3.42
C VAL A 1 11.88 15.81 3.77
N TYR A 2 11.65 15.07 4.85
CA TYR A 2 10.33 14.60 5.26
C TYR A 2 9.42 15.71 5.78
N PHE A 3 9.95 16.69 6.47
CA PHE A 3 9.19 17.85 6.92
C PHE A 3 8.60 18.64 5.73
N LEU A 4 9.34 18.74 4.63
CA LEU A 4 8.87 19.38 3.39
C LEU A 4 7.79 18.55 2.69
N ALA A 5 7.87 17.22 2.74
CA ALA A 5 6.82 16.35 2.20
C ALA A 5 5.52 16.48 2.99
N ILE A 6 5.60 16.51 4.33
CA ILE A 6 4.43 16.72 5.21
C ILE A 6 3.87 18.12 5.04
N GLU A 7 4.70 19.16 4.89
CA GLU A 7 4.28 20.53 4.60
C GLU A 7 3.54 20.62 3.25
N GLY A 8 4.05 19.97 2.21
CA GLY A 8 3.38 19.87 0.90
C GLY A 8 2.00 19.24 0.98
N LEU A 9 1.78 18.29 1.89
CA LEU A 9 0.50 17.60 2.06
C LEU A 9 -0.62 18.51 2.61
N LYS A 10 -0.30 19.60 3.31
CA LYS A 10 -1.29 20.52 3.87
C LYS A 10 -2.24 21.09 2.80
N HIS A 11 -1.76 21.27 1.58
CA HIS A 11 -2.54 21.83 0.49
C HIS A 11 -3.55 20.86 -0.13
N ASP A 12 -3.40 19.56 0.11
CA ASP A 12 -4.25 18.53 -0.45
C ASP A 12 -5.50 18.20 0.40
N PHE A 13 -5.54 18.70 1.64
CA PHE A 13 -6.69 18.57 2.52
C PHE A 13 -7.54 19.84 2.42
N VAL A 14 -8.68 19.73 1.76
CA VAL A 14 -9.51 20.89 1.41
C VAL A 14 -10.43 21.29 2.57
N LEU A 15 -10.98 20.30 3.29
CA LEU A 15 -11.93 20.55 4.37
C LEU A 15 -11.22 20.93 5.68
N PRO A 16 -11.76 21.90 6.46
CA PRO A 16 -11.17 22.32 7.74
C PRO A 16 -10.95 21.13 8.70
N GLU A 17 -11.89 20.20 8.75
CA GLU A 17 -11.81 18.99 9.57
C GLU A 17 -10.69 18.04 9.12
N GLU A 18 -10.47 17.91 7.82
CA GLU A 18 -9.34 17.11 7.28
C GLU A 18 -8.01 17.74 7.68
N LYS A 19 -7.90 19.07 7.60
CA LYS A 19 -6.69 19.82 8.03
C LYS A 19 -6.40 19.65 9.51
N ALA A 20 -7.44 19.72 10.36
CA ALA A 20 -7.30 19.55 11.81
C ALA A 20 -6.83 18.12 12.17
N ILE A 21 -7.40 17.10 11.53
CA ILE A 21 -7.01 15.71 11.72
C ILE A 21 -5.58 15.47 11.25
N PHE A 22 -5.24 15.98 10.07
CA PHE A 22 -3.88 15.87 9.54
C PHE A 22 -2.86 16.52 10.48
N LYS A 23 -3.16 17.74 10.98
CA LYS A 23 -2.31 18.42 11.95
C LYS A 23 -2.16 17.61 13.24
N GLY A 24 -3.25 17.06 13.78
CA GLY A 24 -3.22 16.22 14.98
C GLY A 24 -2.33 14.99 14.81
N ILE A 25 -2.44 14.30 13.67
CA ILE A 25 -1.60 13.13 13.35
C ILE A 25 -0.12 13.55 13.26
N THR A 26 0.19 14.63 12.55
CA THR A 26 1.58 15.08 12.38
C THR A 26 2.20 15.58 13.68
N ASP A 27 1.43 16.29 14.51
CA ASP A 27 1.90 16.75 15.84
C ASP A 27 2.17 15.56 16.76
N GLN A 28 1.29 14.55 16.75
CA GLN A 28 1.47 13.34 17.55
C GLN A 28 2.67 12.50 17.08
N MET A 29 2.86 12.36 15.78
CA MET A 29 4.03 11.68 15.22
C MET A 29 5.32 12.42 15.58
N LYS A 30 5.33 13.74 15.49
CA LYS A 30 6.47 14.56 15.90
C LYS A 30 6.76 14.43 17.39
N PHE A 31 5.74 14.38 18.24
CA PHE A 31 5.88 14.15 19.69
C PHE A 31 6.49 12.79 20.00
N LEU A 32 6.06 11.73 19.30
CA LEU A 32 6.50 10.36 19.56
C LEU A 32 7.91 10.06 19.02
N TYR A 33 8.28 10.63 17.89
CA TYR A 33 9.45 10.23 17.12
C TYR A 33 10.47 11.37 16.89
N GLY A 34 10.18 12.61 17.29
CA GLY A 34 11.04 13.78 17.06
C GLY A 34 11.10 14.15 15.57
N ASP A 35 12.28 14.52 15.08
CA ASP A 35 12.52 14.91 13.68
C ASP A 35 13.11 13.76 12.83
N GLN A 36 12.91 12.50 13.26
CA GLN A 36 13.41 11.33 12.53
C GLN A 36 12.54 10.98 11.32
N GLU A 37 13.04 10.07 10.47
CA GLU A 37 12.34 9.54 9.30
C GLU A 37 11.13 8.69 9.74
N TYR A 38 9.94 9.27 9.77
CA TYR A 38 8.72 8.65 10.30
C TYR A 38 8.18 7.46 9.50
N PHE A 39 8.63 7.29 8.27
CA PHE A 39 8.14 6.27 7.35
C PHE A 39 9.25 5.32 6.94
N SER A 40 10.09 4.95 7.88
CA SER A 40 11.10 3.92 7.66
C SER A 40 10.64 2.58 8.27
N ILE A 41 10.70 1.54 7.46
CA ILE A 41 10.51 0.16 7.90
C ILE A 41 11.89 -0.46 7.99
N ASN A 42 12.27 -0.83 9.21
CA ASN A 42 13.51 -1.57 9.45
C ASN A 42 13.16 -3.04 9.64
N ILE A 43 13.73 -3.90 8.81
CA ILE A 43 13.59 -5.35 8.92
C ILE A 43 14.86 -5.87 9.61
N ASP A 44 14.79 -5.98 10.94
CA ASP A 44 15.92 -6.33 11.79
C ASP A 44 15.71 -7.68 12.50
N ASP A 45 14.92 -8.58 11.90
CA ASP A 45 14.72 -9.93 12.41
C ASP A 45 16.06 -10.70 12.39
N PRO A 46 16.52 -11.27 13.53
CA PRO A 46 17.78 -12.01 13.60
C PRO A 46 17.84 -13.18 12.60
N LEU A 47 16.71 -13.76 12.20
CA LEU A 47 16.67 -14.80 11.16
C LEU A 47 17.29 -14.34 9.85
N ALA A 48 17.20 -13.06 9.55
CA ALA A 48 17.75 -12.47 8.33
C ALA A 48 19.28 -12.65 8.21
N GLU A 49 20.00 -12.82 9.32
CA GLU A 49 21.43 -13.14 9.31
C GLU A 49 21.72 -14.44 8.56
N HIS A 50 20.81 -15.41 8.64
CA HIS A 50 20.95 -16.76 8.09
C HIS A 50 20.30 -16.95 6.72
N LEU A 51 19.71 -15.89 6.15
CA LEU A 51 19.03 -15.93 4.84
C LEU A 51 19.87 -15.24 3.77
N ASP A 52 19.76 -15.68 2.53
CA ASP A 52 20.35 -14.99 1.37
C ASP A 52 19.49 -13.82 0.91
N ILE A 53 18.17 -13.93 1.08
CA ILE A 53 17.17 -12.93 0.69
C ILE A 53 16.21 -12.74 1.85
N ILE A 54 15.93 -11.50 2.20
CA ILE A 54 14.92 -11.16 3.19
C ILE A 54 13.59 -10.96 2.47
N ALA A 55 12.57 -11.73 2.84
CA ALA A 55 11.25 -11.61 2.22
C ALA A 55 10.18 -11.25 3.26
N TYR A 56 9.24 -10.36 2.90
CA TYR A 56 8.11 -10.02 3.75
C TYR A 56 6.88 -9.61 2.94
N ASN A 57 5.70 -9.72 3.57
CA ASN A 57 4.44 -9.31 3.00
C ASN A 57 4.11 -7.88 3.44
N GLU A 58 3.70 -7.03 2.51
CA GLU A 58 3.24 -5.71 2.84
C GLU A 58 1.93 -5.37 2.10
N TYR A 59 1.04 -4.65 2.78
CA TYR A 59 -0.27 -4.32 2.22
C TYR A 59 -0.64 -2.86 2.52
N PHE A 60 0.28 -1.93 2.30
CA PHE A 60 0.00 -0.50 2.43
C PHE A 60 -1.13 -0.09 1.49
N GLY A 61 -2.04 0.69 2.03
CA GLY A 61 -3.23 1.11 1.30
C GLY A 61 -4.36 0.07 1.26
N TRP A 62 -4.17 -1.12 1.83
CA TRP A 62 -5.20 -2.15 1.87
C TRP A 62 -5.61 -2.53 3.31
N TYR A 63 -4.79 -3.26 4.08
CA TYR A 63 -5.16 -3.74 5.40
C TYR A 63 -4.94 -2.72 6.53
N TYR A 64 -3.84 -1.99 6.51
CA TYR A 64 -3.43 -1.18 7.65
C TYR A 64 -4.34 0.01 7.92
N THR A 65 -5.04 0.54 6.92
CA THR A 65 -5.95 1.66 7.12
C THR A 65 -7.14 1.31 7.99
N SER A 66 -7.71 0.11 7.87
CA SER A 66 -8.85 -0.33 8.70
C SER A 66 -8.44 -0.47 10.17
N PHE A 67 -7.26 -1.04 10.43
CA PHE A 67 -6.73 -1.15 11.79
C PHE A 67 -6.51 0.22 12.44
N LEU A 68 -5.96 1.17 11.70
CA LEU A 68 -5.69 2.52 12.21
C LEU A 68 -6.98 3.31 12.50
N VAL A 69 -8.06 3.10 11.74
CA VAL A 69 -9.38 3.72 12.01
C VAL A 69 -9.82 3.43 13.44
N ASP A 70 -9.75 2.17 13.86
CA ASP A 70 -10.19 1.76 15.19
C ASP A 70 -9.31 2.34 16.31
N GLN A 71 -8.03 2.56 16.02
CA GLN A 71 -7.06 3.05 17.01
C GLN A 71 -7.12 4.57 17.21
N ILE A 72 -7.33 5.34 16.15
CA ILE A 72 -7.22 6.80 16.18
C ILE A 72 -8.54 7.52 15.93
N GLY A 73 -9.65 6.81 15.70
CA GLY A 73 -10.99 7.37 15.53
C GLY A 73 -11.17 8.27 14.30
N VAL A 74 -10.28 8.16 13.32
CA VAL A 74 -10.33 8.98 12.09
C VAL A 74 -11.09 8.23 10.99
N ARG A 75 -11.87 8.99 10.17
CA ARG A 75 -12.58 8.39 9.04
C ARG A 75 -11.62 7.67 8.10
N GLU A 76 -11.95 6.43 7.73
CA GLU A 76 -11.14 5.56 6.88
C GLU A 76 -10.74 6.23 5.56
N SER A 77 -11.63 7.04 4.96
CA SER A 77 -11.34 7.75 3.72
C SER A 77 -10.19 8.76 3.86
N ILE A 78 -10.05 9.40 5.02
CA ILE A 78 -8.96 10.34 5.31
C ILE A 78 -7.65 9.58 5.48
N LEU A 79 -7.66 8.48 6.22
CA LEU A 79 -6.47 7.65 6.39
C LEU A 79 -5.98 7.06 5.07
N ARG A 80 -6.89 6.66 4.17
CA ARG A 80 -6.50 6.18 2.84
C ARG A 80 -5.87 7.28 1.99
N LYS A 81 -6.42 8.50 2.02
CA LYS A 81 -5.78 9.65 1.34
C LYS A 81 -4.37 9.89 1.89
N LEU A 82 -4.22 9.91 3.22
CA LEU A 82 -2.92 10.10 3.86
C LEU A 82 -1.95 8.98 3.46
N MET A 83 -2.38 7.72 3.52
CA MET A 83 -1.54 6.58 3.15
C MET A 83 -1.02 6.69 1.71
N PHE A 84 -1.88 7.04 0.74
CA PHE A 84 -1.44 7.24 -0.64
C PHE A 84 -0.43 8.37 -0.79
N LYS A 85 -0.51 9.41 0.03
CA LYS A 85 0.43 10.53 -0.01
C LYS A 85 1.80 10.15 0.55
N ILE A 86 1.84 9.38 1.64
CA ILE A 86 3.10 9.01 2.29
C ILE A 86 3.77 7.78 1.67
N MET A 87 3.00 6.89 1.07
CA MET A 87 3.49 5.61 0.54
C MET A 87 4.72 5.75 -0.37
N PRO A 88 4.77 6.68 -1.35
CA PRO A 88 5.95 6.83 -2.20
C PRO A 88 7.22 7.25 -1.45
N SER A 89 7.10 7.77 -0.22
CA SER A 89 8.24 8.18 0.61
C SER A 89 8.62 7.17 1.70
N ILE A 90 7.92 6.03 1.78
CA ILE A 90 8.29 4.96 2.71
C ILE A 90 9.63 4.36 2.30
N THR A 91 10.57 4.31 3.25
CA THR A 91 11.84 3.61 3.06
C THR A 91 11.79 2.22 3.71
N ILE A 92 12.40 1.25 3.04
CA ILE A 92 12.45 -0.14 3.47
C ILE A 92 13.91 -0.54 3.49
N LYS A 93 14.42 -0.94 4.63
CA LYS A 93 15.82 -1.27 4.81
C LYS A 93 16.03 -2.37 5.85
N SER A 94 17.18 -3.01 5.80
CA SER A 94 17.67 -3.91 6.83
C SER A 94 19.16 -3.67 7.08
N GLN A 95 19.59 -3.84 8.33
CA GLN A 95 21.00 -3.76 8.71
C GLN A 95 21.85 -4.88 8.10
N PHE A 96 21.24 -5.97 7.65
CA PHE A 96 21.94 -7.15 7.15
C PHE A 96 22.49 -7.02 5.73
N ASN A 97 22.33 -5.88 5.07
CA ASN A 97 22.84 -5.60 3.71
C ASN A 97 22.54 -6.74 2.71
N LYS A 98 21.37 -7.31 2.76
CA LYS A 98 20.88 -8.37 1.88
C LYS A 98 19.74 -7.85 1.00
N PRO A 99 19.52 -8.42 -0.19
CA PRO A 99 18.40 -8.05 -1.02
C PRO A 99 17.07 -8.30 -0.29
N ILE A 100 16.14 -7.37 -0.44
CA ILE A 100 14.78 -7.49 0.11
C ILE A 100 13.82 -7.84 -1.02
N HIS A 101 12.97 -8.84 -0.77
CA HIS A 101 11.89 -9.23 -1.66
C HIS A 101 10.53 -8.95 -1.00
N ILE A 102 9.69 -8.14 -1.62
CA ILE A 102 8.31 -8.01 -1.19
C ILE A 102 7.53 -9.20 -1.75
N SER A 103 7.30 -10.18 -0.88
CA SER A 103 6.71 -11.48 -1.26
C SER A 103 5.22 -11.42 -1.50
N GLU A 104 4.52 -10.44 -0.92
CA GLU A 104 3.13 -10.12 -1.25
C GLU A 104 2.85 -8.63 -1.10
N PHE A 105 2.12 -8.07 -2.05
CA PHE A 105 1.48 -6.76 -1.97
C PHE A 105 0.25 -6.71 -2.87
N GLY A 106 -0.63 -5.74 -2.68
CA GLY A 106 -1.78 -5.53 -3.56
C GLY A 106 -3.07 -5.15 -2.84
N ALA A 107 -4.14 -5.06 -3.59
CA ALA A 107 -5.47 -4.71 -3.12
C ALA A 107 -6.56 -5.51 -3.85
N GLY A 108 -7.72 -5.66 -3.21
CA GLY A 108 -8.86 -6.31 -3.84
C GLY A 108 -9.62 -5.38 -4.78
N ALA A 109 -10.07 -5.92 -5.93
CA ALA A 109 -11.01 -5.25 -6.83
C ALA A 109 -11.94 -6.26 -7.50
N LYS A 110 -13.21 -5.90 -7.63
CA LYS A 110 -14.16 -6.62 -8.46
C LYS A 110 -14.23 -5.93 -9.83
N LEU A 111 -14.07 -6.70 -10.89
CA LEU A 111 -14.17 -6.18 -12.26
C LEU A 111 -15.53 -5.48 -12.48
N ASN A 112 -15.52 -4.28 -13.05
CA ASN A 112 -16.70 -3.44 -13.26
C ASN A 112 -17.50 -3.11 -11.99
N TYR A 113 -16.83 -2.96 -10.84
CA TYR A 113 -17.48 -2.54 -9.61
C TYR A 113 -18.10 -1.14 -9.77
N PRO A 114 -19.38 -0.93 -9.39
CA PRO A 114 -20.11 0.29 -9.75
C PRO A 114 -19.58 1.55 -9.05
N ASN A 115 -18.95 1.42 -7.88
CA ASN A 115 -18.47 2.54 -7.08
C ASN A 115 -17.03 2.92 -7.47
N LYS A 116 -16.87 3.55 -8.63
CA LYS A 116 -15.55 3.96 -9.15
C LYS A 116 -14.73 4.77 -8.15
N GLY A 117 -13.44 4.46 -8.07
CA GLY A 117 -12.49 5.11 -7.15
C GLY A 117 -12.67 4.76 -5.67
N LYS A 118 -13.68 3.97 -5.31
CA LYS A 118 -13.87 3.47 -3.93
C LYS A 118 -13.18 2.13 -3.76
N ILE A 119 -12.96 1.74 -2.49
CA ILE A 119 -12.45 0.41 -2.16
C ILE A 119 -13.24 -0.67 -2.93
N TRP A 120 -12.58 -1.69 -3.39
CA TRP A 120 -13.06 -2.76 -4.26
C TRP A 120 -13.24 -2.39 -5.74
N SER A 121 -13.03 -1.13 -6.14
CA SER A 121 -13.00 -0.77 -7.56
C SER A 121 -11.63 -1.03 -8.18
N GLU A 122 -11.58 -1.16 -9.49
CA GLU A 122 -10.35 -1.34 -10.25
C GLU A 122 -9.46 -0.10 -10.16
N GLU A 123 -10.06 1.09 -10.14
CA GLU A 123 -9.35 2.35 -9.97
C GLU A 123 -8.65 2.44 -8.61
N TYR A 124 -9.30 1.92 -7.55
CA TYR A 124 -8.68 1.87 -6.23
C TYR A 124 -7.51 0.89 -6.21
N GLN A 125 -7.70 -0.33 -6.73
CA GLN A 125 -6.64 -1.31 -6.87
C GLN A 125 -5.46 -0.74 -7.65
N ASN A 126 -5.75 -0.14 -8.82
CA ASN A 126 -4.74 0.46 -9.67
C ASN A 126 -3.93 1.54 -8.93
N LYS A 127 -4.62 2.42 -8.19
CA LYS A 127 -3.99 3.45 -7.39
C LYS A 127 -3.06 2.87 -6.32
N VAL A 128 -3.44 1.76 -5.66
CA VAL A 128 -2.54 1.07 -4.73
C VAL A 128 -1.28 0.62 -5.46
N TYR A 129 -1.40 0.00 -6.63
CA TYR A 129 -0.24 -0.44 -7.42
C TYR A 129 0.65 0.73 -7.84
N GLU A 130 0.10 1.82 -8.36
CA GLU A 130 0.86 3.01 -8.76
C GLU A 130 1.72 3.55 -7.61
N HIS A 131 1.15 3.67 -6.40
CA HIS A 131 1.87 4.19 -5.24
C HIS A 131 2.88 3.20 -4.67
N GLN A 132 2.57 1.92 -4.67
CA GLN A 132 3.49 0.85 -4.28
C GLN A 132 4.72 0.81 -5.21
N LEU A 133 4.50 0.82 -6.51
CA LEU A 133 5.57 0.81 -7.50
C LEU A 133 6.43 2.09 -7.45
N ALA A 134 5.81 3.24 -7.15
CA ALA A 134 6.54 4.48 -6.92
C ALA A 134 7.42 4.40 -5.65
N MET A 135 6.92 3.78 -4.57
CA MET A 135 7.70 3.51 -3.36
C MET A 135 8.92 2.64 -3.67
N LEU A 136 8.74 1.59 -4.47
CA LEU A 136 9.83 0.65 -4.81
C LEU A 136 10.97 1.32 -5.56
N LYS A 137 10.69 2.24 -6.47
CA LYS A 137 11.73 2.99 -7.22
C LYS A 137 12.67 3.76 -6.30
N ASN A 138 12.27 4.08 -5.06
CA ASN A 138 13.05 4.80 -4.08
C ASN A 138 13.77 3.91 -3.05
N ASN A 139 13.64 2.58 -3.17
CA ASN A 139 14.14 1.61 -2.21
C ASN A 139 15.15 0.66 -2.84
N SER A 140 16.42 1.08 -2.91
CA SER A 140 17.50 0.33 -3.60
C SER A 140 17.78 -1.06 -3.04
N GLN A 141 17.47 -1.30 -1.77
CA GLN A 141 17.64 -2.62 -1.16
C GLN A 141 16.51 -3.60 -1.56
N VAL A 142 15.36 -3.08 -2.01
CA VAL A 142 14.27 -3.91 -2.54
C VAL A 142 14.59 -4.28 -3.98
N GLN A 143 14.89 -5.55 -4.23
CA GLN A 143 15.32 -6.06 -5.52
C GLN A 143 14.34 -7.05 -6.15
N GLY A 144 13.23 -7.33 -5.50
CA GLY A 144 12.21 -8.23 -6.03
C GLY A 144 10.83 -7.96 -5.44
N ILE A 145 9.80 -8.21 -6.24
CA ILE A 145 8.40 -8.06 -5.86
C ILE A 145 7.56 -9.19 -6.41
N SER A 146 6.58 -9.63 -5.63
CA SER A 146 5.56 -10.59 -6.04
C SER A 146 4.18 -10.06 -5.66
N PRO A 147 3.39 -9.58 -6.62
CA PRO A 147 2.05 -9.12 -6.32
C PRO A 147 1.14 -10.28 -5.91
N TRP A 148 0.29 -10.08 -4.94
CA TRP A 148 -0.76 -10.99 -4.56
C TRP A 148 -2.10 -10.51 -5.11
N ILE A 149 -2.56 -11.08 -6.20
CA ILE A 149 -2.14 -12.27 -6.92
C ILE A 149 -2.46 -12.12 -8.41
N LEU A 150 -1.98 -13.02 -9.26
CA LEU A 150 -2.26 -12.92 -10.70
C LEU A 150 -3.74 -13.05 -11.02
N LYS A 151 -4.46 -14.03 -10.43
CA LYS A 151 -5.85 -14.35 -10.81
C LYS A 151 -6.75 -14.47 -9.59
N ASP A 152 -7.97 -13.92 -9.68
CA ASP A 152 -9.01 -14.15 -8.68
C ASP A 152 -9.27 -15.65 -8.54
N PHE A 153 -9.33 -16.13 -7.29
CA PHE A 153 -9.56 -17.53 -7.01
C PHE A 153 -10.64 -17.75 -5.95
N ARG A 154 -11.26 -18.90 -5.98
CA ARG A 154 -12.32 -19.26 -5.05
C ARG A 154 -11.80 -19.40 -3.62
N SER A 155 -12.47 -18.75 -2.68
CA SER A 155 -12.09 -18.73 -1.26
C SER A 155 -13.34 -18.65 -0.39
N MET A 156 -13.65 -19.72 0.32
CA MET A 156 -14.83 -19.80 1.19
C MET A 156 -14.77 -18.80 2.37
N MET A 157 -13.60 -18.31 2.70
CA MET A 157 -13.40 -17.30 3.75
C MET A 157 -13.69 -15.85 3.29
N ARG A 158 -14.22 -15.66 2.09
CA ARG A 158 -14.46 -14.35 1.47
C ARG A 158 -15.93 -14.18 1.07
N PRO A 159 -16.88 -14.19 2.05
CA PRO A 159 -18.32 -14.26 1.75
C PRO A 159 -18.96 -12.91 1.40
N LEU A 160 -18.22 -11.76 1.45
CA LEU A 160 -18.80 -10.42 1.29
C LEU A 160 -19.64 -10.36 0.00
N GLU A 161 -20.98 -10.37 0.18
CA GLU A 161 -21.96 -10.43 -0.88
C GLU A 161 -21.88 -9.20 -1.81
N GLY A 162 -22.05 -9.42 -3.10
CA GLY A 162 -22.00 -8.36 -4.11
C GLY A 162 -20.60 -7.85 -4.43
N VAL A 163 -19.58 -8.25 -3.66
CA VAL A 163 -18.18 -7.86 -3.82
C VAL A 163 -17.30 -9.07 -4.02
N GLN A 164 -17.08 -9.83 -2.96
CA GLN A 164 -16.20 -11.00 -2.99
C GLN A 164 -16.90 -12.24 -3.54
N ASP A 165 -18.13 -12.50 -3.12
CA ASP A 165 -18.95 -13.63 -3.59
C ASP A 165 -18.17 -14.97 -3.54
N TYR A 166 -17.48 -15.22 -2.42
CA TYR A 166 -16.59 -16.34 -2.21
C TYR A 166 -15.35 -16.39 -3.12
N TYR A 167 -14.88 -15.23 -3.59
CA TYR A 167 -13.60 -15.13 -4.30
C TYR A 167 -12.62 -14.21 -3.55
N ASN A 168 -11.35 -14.58 -3.56
CA ASN A 168 -10.30 -13.61 -3.28
C ASN A 168 -10.15 -12.71 -4.51
N ARG A 169 -10.51 -11.44 -4.36
CA ARG A 169 -10.55 -10.45 -5.45
C ARG A 169 -9.25 -9.65 -5.62
N LYS A 170 -8.13 -10.16 -5.11
CA LYS A 170 -6.83 -9.49 -5.28
C LYS A 170 -6.14 -9.79 -6.61
N GLY A 171 -6.76 -10.58 -7.48
CA GLY A 171 -6.21 -10.86 -8.82
C GLY A 171 -5.99 -9.59 -9.65
N LEU A 172 -4.95 -9.61 -10.45
CA LEU A 172 -4.73 -8.67 -11.57
C LEU A 172 -5.66 -8.99 -12.73
N VAL A 173 -6.08 -10.24 -12.83
CA VAL A 173 -7.16 -10.69 -13.70
C VAL A 173 -8.28 -11.30 -12.85
N ASP A 174 -9.50 -11.28 -13.37
CA ASP A 174 -10.64 -11.91 -12.72
C ASP A 174 -10.61 -13.45 -12.85
N GLU A 175 -11.61 -14.12 -12.31
CA GLU A 175 -11.74 -15.59 -12.36
C GLU A 175 -11.88 -16.15 -13.79
N ARG A 176 -12.22 -15.30 -14.76
CA ARG A 176 -12.34 -15.64 -16.19
C ARG A 176 -11.12 -15.25 -17.00
N GLY A 177 -10.10 -14.67 -16.38
CA GLY A 177 -8.87 -14.23 -17.04
C GLY A 177 -8.96 -12.83 -17.69
N ARG A 178 -10.00 -12.04 -17.42
CA ARG A 178 -10.13 -10.67 -17.91
C ARG A 178 -9.25 -9.75 -17.06
N LYS A 179 -8.44 -8.93 -17.72
CA LYS A 179 -7.55 -7.98 -17.08
C LYS A 179 -8.32 -6.91 -16.30
N LYS A 180 -7.81 -6.58 -15.12
CA LYS A 180 -8.18 -5.37 -14.36
C LYS A 180 -7.16 -4.28 -14.64
N GLN A 181 -7.46 -3.02 -14.32
CA GLN A 181 -6.59 -1.86 -14.62
C GLN A 181 -5.15 -2.03 -14.10
N ALA A 182 -4.99 -2.55 -12.87
CA ALA A 182 -3.68 -2.75 -12.26
C ALA A 182 -2.77 -3.75 -13.02
N PHE A 183 -3.33 -4.60 -13.88
CA PHE A 183 -2.54 -5.51 -14.71
C PHE A 183 -1.61 -4.74 -15.65
N ASP A 184 -2.14 -3.76 -16.35
CA ASP A 184 -1.34 -3.01 -17.32
C ASP A 184 -0.34 -2.07 -16.62
N THR A 185 -0.70 -1.52 -15.46
CA THR A 185 0.22 -0.73 -14.62
C THR A 185 1.43 -1.55 -14.20
N LEU A 186 1.23 -2.78 -13.73
CA LEU A 186 2.34 -3.66 -13.35
C LEU A 186 3.13 -4.13 -14.57
N ALA A 187 2.48 -4.47 -15.67
CA ALA A 187 3.14 -4.89 -16.91
C ALA A 187 4.06 -3.79 -17.46
N ASN A 188 3.60 -2.55 -17.46
CA ASN A 188 4.42 -1.39 -17.86
C ASN A 188 5.62 -1.20 -16.92
N PHE A 189 5.43 -1.33 -15.61
CA PHE A 189 6.54 -1.24 -14.66
C PHE A 189 7.63 -2.28 -14.96
N TYR A 190 7.25 -3.54 -15.19
CA TYR A 190 8.25 -4.56 -15.54
C TYR A 190 8.93 -4.29 -16.88
N ALA A 191 8.19 -3.77 -17.87
CA ALA A 191 8.79 -3.43 -19.17
C ALA A 191 9.79 -2.27 -19.09
N GLU A 192 9.64 -1.35 -18.12
CA GLU A 192 10.58 -0.25 -17.91
C GLU A 192 11.86 -0.69 -17.18
N GLN A 193 11.85 -1.81 -16.47
CA GLN A 193 12.98 -2.30 -15.67
C GLN A 193 13.87 -3.27 -16.43
N TRP A 194 13.42 -3.84 -17.54
CA TRP A 194 14.10 -4.84 -18.37
C TRP A 194 14.24 -4.36 -19.82
#